data_26ee3f1cca251337cae43d2d88133dfb
#
_entry.id   26ee3f1cca251337cae43d2d88133dfb
#
_cell.length_a   1.000
_cell.length_b   1.000
_cell.length_c   1.000
_cell.angle_alpha   90.00
_cell.angle_beta   90.00
_cell.angle_gamma   90.00
#
_symmetry.space_group_name_H-M   'P 1'
#
loop_
_entity.id
_entity.type
_entity.pdbx_description
1 polymer ?
#
loop_
_entity_poly.entity_id
_entity_poly.type
_entity_poly.pdbx_seq_one_letter_code
_entity_poly.pdbx_strand_id
1 'polypeptide(L)'
;LAQRGNVSLNLQNEEISRFIRQVEQQTNYTFVYRNNVLNSKTKVTLVCKNWPLEKALTHVFSPHGIQYSFNNNTIVLSLAPVAKERVESSEQKKAVAINEREQYTPEKHKISGVVLEANGDPIIGASVFVKGTTIGTATNTDGEFTIEAPANSVLSISYIGFATREVAAKSGANLKITLKEDEAQALNEVVVVGYGTQKKATVTGAIASVSTKDLVQTPQANISNMLVGKMPGLIAMQRSGAPGEDNSTLLIRGVSTFSDNTAPLVMIDGVERPNYNGLDPNEIESVSILKDASATAIYGVRGANGVILITTRKGQKGKPHLSYSGNFAVQSPTALPHYLNSAEYCEMYNEALKNDAYTKGTSYVPRFTEADIQLYRDGTDPIMHPSTDWVGKFLRKASLRTQHNFNISGGTDRMKYFISAGFFNQGGMYKYTKIDRNHDVNASDTRYNFRSNLDFNITQDFKATVQLSTQINNIRTPGIGNSELWKEISWATPLGTPGMVDGKLVRLENTIDDENPWQALLNNGYNNTYANTINSTLRFD
;
A
#
# COMPACT_ATOMS: atom_id res chain seq x y z
N LEU A 1 17.15 16.52 -33.63
CA LEU A 1 16.42 17.46 -32.76
C LEU A 1 15.08 17.74 -33.41
N ALA A 2 14.01 17.11 -32.97
CA ALA A 2 12.65 17.39 -33.41
C ALA A 2 12.30 18.83 -32.97
N GLN A 3 11.92 19.71 -33.92
CA GLN A 3 11.41 21.04 -33.62
C GLN A 3 10.15 20.92 -32.75
N ARG A 4 10.23 21.32 -31.48
CA ARG A 4 9.17 21.22 -30.47
C ARG A 4 8.06 22.27 -30.62
N GLY A 5 7.95 22.93 -31.77
CA GLY A 5 6.97 23.95 -32.10
C GLY A 5 7.35 25.35 -31.61
N ASN A 6 6.75 26.35 -32.27
CA ASN A 6 6.90 27.77 -31.91
C ASN A 6 5.59 28.30 -31.34
N VAL A 7 5.68 29.26 -30.42
CA VAL A 7 4.52 29.89 -29.78
C VAL A 7 4.53 31.40 -29.97
N SER A 8 3.33 31.98 -30.07
CA SER A 8 3.13 33.42 -30.16
C SER A 8 2.20 33.84 -29.04
N LEU A 9 2.71 34.60 -28.09
CA LEU A 9 2.03 34.92 -26.83
C LEU A 9 2.02 36.46 -26.63
N ASN A 10 0.90 36.96 -26.11
CA ASN A 10 0.76 38.35 -25.72
C ASN A 10 0.13 38.41 -24.32
N LEU A 11 0.97 38.40 -23.31
CA LEU A 11 0.62 38.40 -21.89
C LEU A 11 1.24 39.63 -21.24
N GLN A 12 0.43 40.53 -20.69
CA GLN A 12 0.87 41.71 -19.94
C GLN A 12 0.29 41.67 -18.54
N ASN A 13 1.14 41.34 -17.55
CA ASN A 13 0.75 41.24 -16.14
C ASN A 13 -0.43 40.25 -15.89
N GLU A 14 -0.45 39.15 -16.65
CA GLU A 14 -1.48 38.12 -16.60
C GLU A 14 -1.07 36.96 -15.67
N GLU A 15 -2.05 36.19 -15.21
CA GLU A 15 -1.74 35.00 -14.39
C GLU A 15 -1.01 33.93 -15.19
N ILE A 16 -0.06 33.25 -14.53
CA ILE A 16 0.74 32.19 -15.14
C ILE A 16 -0.12 31.02 -15.66
N SER A 17 -1.30 30.83 -15.08
CA SER A 17 -2.33 29.89 -15.56
C SER A 17 -2.80 30.19 -16.99
N ARG A 18 -2.81 31.48 -17.38
CA ARG A 18 -3.16 31.92 -18.73
C ARG A 18 -2.04 31.62 -19.74
N PHE A 19 -0.78 31.76 -19.29
CA PHE A 19 0.39 31.34 -20.07
C PHE A 19 0.32 29.84 -20.39
N ILE A 20 0.07 29.02 -19.38
CA ILE A 20 -0.04 27.55 -19.53
C ILE A 20 -1.11 27.20 -20.57
N ARG A 21 -2.34 27.74 -20.41
CA ARG A 21 -3.44 27.47 -21.34
C ARG A 21 -3.13 27.88 -22.78
N GLN A 22 -2.49 29.03 -22.98
CA GLN A 22 -2.15 29.49 -24.33
C GLN A 22 -1.06 28.63 -24.99
N VAL A 23 -0.11 28.11 -24.21
CA VAL A 23 0.89 27.17 -24.72
C VAL A 23 0.24 25.82 -25.05
N GLU A 24 -0.63 25.29 -24.21
CA GLU A 24 -1.37 24.05 -24.47
C GLU A 24 -2.27 24.14 -25.69
N GLN A 25 -2.87 25.31 -25.96
CA GLN A 25 -3.71 25.55 -27.15
C GLN A 25 -2.90 25.65 -28.44
N GLN A 26 -1.65 26.11 -28.38
CA GLN A 26 -0.79 26.29 -29.57
C GLN A 26 0.14 25.11 -29.83
N THR A 27 0.21 24.17 -28.89
CA THR A 27 1.11 23.01 -28.97
C THR A 27 0.36 21.74 -28.55
N ASN A 28 0.95 20.57 -28.82
CA ASN A 28 0.40 19.28 -28.39
C ASN A 28 0.91 18.89 -26.99
N TYR A 29 1.41 19.83 -26.18
CA TYR A 29 1.94 19.59 -24.86
C TYR A 29 0.91 19.93 -23.78
N THR A 30 0.88 19.13 -22.70
CA THR A 30 0.09 19.35 -21.49
C THR A 30 1.03 19.55 -20.30
N PHE A 31 0.73 20.50 -19.40
CA PHE A 31 1.55 20.74 -18.23
C PHE A 31 1.13 19.87 -17.04
N VAL A 32 2.13 19.27 -16.38
CA VAL A 32 1.95 18.52 -15.13
C VAL A 32 2.86 19.09 -14.06
N TYR A 33 2.27 19.48 -12.93
CA TYR A 33 2.99 20.01 -11.77
C TYR A 33 2.25 19.76 -10.47
N ARG A 34 2.99 19.75 -9.36
CA ARG A 34 2.40 19.65 -8.02
C ARG A 34 1.94 21.04 -7.55
N ASN A 35 0.90 21.08 -6.71
CA ASN A 35 0.31 22.35 -6.21
C ASN A 35 1.31 23.27 -5.47
N ASN A 36 2.43 22.74 -4.98
CA ASN A 36 3.48 23.51 -4.32
C ASN A 36 4.58 24.04 -5.26
N VAL A 37 4.56 23.69 -6.53
CA VAL A 37 5.56 24.13 -7.53
C VAL A 37 5.15 25.43 -8.20
N LEU A 38 3.87 25.62 -8.42
CA LEU A 38 3.33 26.75 -9.16
C LEU A 38 2.20 27.42 -8.39
N ASN A 39 2.37 28.72 -8.07
CA ASN A 39 1.26 29.52 -7.58
C ASN A 39 0.50 30.09 -8.79
N SER A 40 -0.71 29.62 -9.02
CA SER A 40 -1.55 29.99 -10.19
C SER A 40 -1.82 31.49 -10.30
N LYS A 41 -1.71 32.25 -9.20
CA LYS A 41 -1.89 33.71 -9.14
C LYS A 41 -0.61 34.51 -9.45
N THR A 42 0.52 33.83 -9.66
CA THR A 42 1.77 34.50 -10.07
C THR A 42 1.54 35.21 -11.40
N LYS A 43 1.91 36.50 -11.46
CA LYS A 43 1.73 37.31 -12.67
C LYS A 43 2.98 37.26 -13.53
N VAL A 44 2.76 37.12 -14.84
CA VAL A 44 3.83 37.02 -15.84
C VAL A 44 3.55 37.99 -16.98
N THR A 45 4.64 38.53 -17.56
CA THR A 45 4.59 39.39 -18.74
C THR A 45 5.49 38.78 -19.81
N LEU A 46 4.90 38.40 -20.95
CA LEU A 46 5.62 37.89 -22.09
C LEU A 46 4.90 38.27 -23.37
N VAL A 47 5.57 39.03 -24.20
CA VAL A 47 5.10 39.34 -25.56
C VAL A 47 6.12 38.76 -26.55
N CYS A 48 5.70 37.75 -27.29
CA CYS A 48 6.57 37.09 -28.26
C CYS A 48 5.79 36.67 -29.50
N LYS A 49 6.47 36.65 -30.65
CA LYS A 49 5.92 36.18 -31.92
C LYS A 49 6.86 35.13 -32.50
N ASN A 50 6.33 33.92 -32.68
CA ASN A 50 7.05 32.79 -33.28
C ASN A 50 8.33 32.38 -32.52
N TRP A 51 8.30 32.39 -31.17
CA TRP A 51 9.43 31.94 -30.38
C TRP A 51 9.46 30.41 -30.24
N PRO A 52 10.64 29.79 -30.21
CA PRO A 52 10.77 28.38 -29.80
C PRO A 52 10.16 28.16 -28.41
N LEU A 53 9.38 27.10 -28.25
CA LEU A 53 8.69 26.76 -27.00
C LEU A 53 9.62 26.78 -25.78
N GLU A 54 10.81 26.21 -25.91
CA GLU A 54 11.81 26.18 -24.83
C GLU A 54 12.22 27.57 -24.35
N LYS A 55 12.38 28.52 -25.28
CA LYS A 55 12.71 29.91 -24.96
C LYS A 55 11.61 30.61 -24.20
N ALA A 56 10.36 30.36 -24.55
CA ALA A 56 9.20 30.90 -23.85
C ALA A 56 9.06 30.32 -22.44
N LEU A 57 9.26 29.00 -22.29
CA LEU A 57 9.23 28.31 -20.99
C LEU A 57 10.35 28.81 -20.06
N THR A 58 11.57 28.91 -20.57
CA THR A 58 12.71 29.41 -19.78
C THR A 58 12.47 30.84 -19.29
N HIS A 59 11.96 31.72 -20.18
CA HIS A 59 11.69 33.11 -19.83
C HIS A 59 10.64 33.26 -18.72
N VAL A 60 9.62 32.41 -18.72
CA VAL A 60 8.53 32.47 -17.73
C VAL A 60 8.87 31.74 -16.45
N PHE A 61 9.51 30.58 -16.48
CA PHE A 61 9.69 29.73 -15.31
C PHE A 61 10.99 29.98 -14.54
N SER A 62 12.09 30.32 -15.24
CA SER A 62 13.40 30.55 -14.57
C SER A 62 13.40 31.65 -13.51
N PRO A 63 12.73 32.82 -13.71
CA PRO A 63 12.69 33.87 -12.68
C PRO A 63 11.97 33.44 -11.39
N HIS A 64 11.15 32.39 -11.48
CA HIS A 64 10.39 31.86 -10.34
C HIS A 64 11.04 30.61 -9.71
N GLY A 65 12.28 30.27 -10.10
CA GLY A 65 12.98 29.09 -9.59
C GLY A 65 12.33 27.76 -10.01
N ILE A 66 11.59 27.76 -11.10
CA ILE A 66 10.90 26.57 -11.63
C ILE A 66 11.71 26.03 -12.80
N GLN A 67 12.03 24.75 -12.73
CA GLN A 67 12.64 23.97 -13.81
C GLN A 67 11.56 23.19 -14.56
N TYR A 68 11.79 22.94 -15.84
CA TYR A 68 10.89 22.13 -16.65
C TYR A 68 11.63 21.02 -17.38
N SER A 69 10.95 19.92 -17.60
CA SER A 69 11.44 18.78 -18.40
C SER A 69 10.34 18.29 -19.34
N PHE A 70 10.73 17.79 -20.51
CA PHE A 70 9.80 17.21 -21.46
C PHE A 70 9.77 15.69 -21.33
N ASN A 71 8.57 15.14 -21.22
CA ASN A 71 8.33 13.71 -21.21
C ASN A 71 7.20 13.38 -22.20
N ASN A 72 7.56 12.86 -23.38
CA ASN A 72 6.64 12.70 -24.52
C ASN A 72 5.88 14.02 -24.82
N ASN A 73 4.55 14.01 -24.73
CA ASN A 73 3.68 15.18 -24.93
C ASN A 73 3.40 15.96 -23.64
N THR A 74 4.20 15.76 -22.58
CA THR A 74 3.99 16.37 -21.27
C THR A 74 5.18 17.24 -20.88
N ILE A 75 4.91 18.45 -20.35
CA ILE A 75 5.90 19.34 -19.73
C ILE A 75 5.74 19.23 -18.22
N VAL A 76 6.74 18.66 -17.55
CA VAL A 76 6.76 18.50 -16.10
C VAL A 76 7.50 19.66 -15.46
N LEU A 77 6.87 20.36 -14.50
CA LEU A 77 7.46 21.46 -13.75
C LEU A 77 7.91 20.99 -12.37
N SER A 78 9.10 21.44 -11.92
CA SER A 78 9.67 21.17 -10.61
C SER A 78 10.38 22.39 -10.03
N LEU A 79 10.55 22.48 -8.71
CA LEU A 79 11.35 23.53 -8.09
C LEU A 79 12.85 23.26 -8.29
N ALA A 80 13.62 24.29 -8.58
CA ALA A 80 15.07 24.19 -8.62
C ALA A 80 15.61 23.89 -7.20
N PRO A 81 16.61 22.99 -7.04
CA PRO A 81 17.21 22.71 -5.74
C PRO A 81 17.86 23.98 -5.18
N VAL A 82 17.49 24.37 -3.95
CA VAL A 82 18.06 25.52 -3.24
C VAL A 82 19.47 25.16 -2.83
N ALA A 83 20.47 25.81 -3.44
CA ALA A 83 21.84 25.76 -2.97
C ALA A 83 21.94 26.48 -1.62
N LYS A 84 22.36 25.77 -0.56
CA LYS A 84 22.64 26.38 0.76
C LYS A 84 23.91 27.22 0.62
N GLU A 85 23.74 28.54 0.62
CA GLU A 85 24.83 29.49 0.81
C GLU A 85 25.42 29.37 2.22
N ARG A 86 26.72 29.16 2.26
CA ARG A 86 27.54 29.30 3.47
C ARG A 86 27.97 30.75 3.55
N VAL A 87 27.50 31.46 4.56
CA VAL A 87 27.94 32.81 4.88
C VAL A 87 29.35 32.76 5.43
N GLU A 88 30.31 33.40 4.77
CA GLU A 88 31.50 33.97 5.39
C GLU A 88 31.85 35.33 4.76
N SER A 89 32.15 36.22 5.65
CA SER A 89 32.23 37.67 5.55
C SER A 89 33.46 38.22 4.87
N SER A 90 33.25 39.38 4.29
CA SER A 90 34.06 40.59 4.22
C SER A 90 35.33 40.64 3.35
N GLU A 91 35.25 41.60 2.49
CA GLU A 91 36.15 42.74 2.17
C GLU A 91 37.05 42.71 0.94
N GLN A 92 36.80 43.75 0.18
CA GLN A 92 37.66 44.59 -0.66
C GLN A 92 38.02 44.22 -2.10
N LYS A 93 37.31 45.00 -2.94
CA LYS A 93 37.77 45.77 -4.14
C LYS A 93 39.11 45.43 -4.79
N LYS A 94 39.07 45.07 -6.04
CA LYS A 94 39.58 45.91 -7.16
C LYS A 94 39.27 45.28 -8.52
N ALA A 95 38.75 46.14 -9.37
CA ALA A 95 38.56 45.86 -10.79
C ALA A 95 39.90 45.72 -11.52
N VAL A 96 40.06 44.72 -12.37
CA VAL A 96 40.85 44.78 -13.62
C VAL A 96 40.26 43.77 -14.61
N ALA A 97 40.25 44.21 -15.85
CA ALA A 97 39.63 43.67 -17.03
C ALA A 97 40.12 42.31 -17.51
N ILE A 98 39.16 41.62 -18.16
CA ILE A 98 39.29 40.82 -19.40
C ILE A 98 40.39 39.75 -19.43
N ASN A 99 39.96 38.49 -19.45
CA ASN A 99 40.40 37.56 -20.50
C ASN A 99 39.41 36.41 -20.60
N GLU A 100 38.96 36.17 -21.79
CA GLU A 100 38.27 34.98 -22.24
C GLU A 100 39.01 33.75 -21.70
N ARG A 101 38.41 33.03 -20.75
CA ARG A 101 38.79 31.65 -20.47
C ARG A 101 37.83 30.76 -21.25
N GLU A 102 38.40 30.16 -22.27
CA GLU A 102 37.85 28.98 -22.92
C GLU A 102 37.27 28.04 -21.86
N GLN A 103 35.99 27.72 -22.00
CA GLN A 103 35.37 26.64 -21.27
C GLN A 103 36.07 25.34 -21.68
N TYR A 104 36.98 24.86 -20.84
CA TYR A 104 37.55 23.53 -20.93
C TYR A 104 36.40 22.53 -20.71
N THR A 105 35.72 22.12 -21.77
CA THR A 105 34.87 20.93 -21.78
C THR A 105 35.83 19.73 -21.78
N PRO A 106 35.85 18.91 -20.69
CA PRO A 106 36.69 17.72 -20.70
C PRO A 106 36.26 16.83 -21.87
N GLU A 107 37.16 16.47 -22.74
CA GLU A 107 36.93 15.54 -23.84
C GLU A 107 36.28 14.26 -23.26
N LYS A 108 35.10 13.94 -23.73
CA LYS A 108 34.42 12.71 -23.37
C LYS A 108 34.98 11.58 -24.19
N HIS A 109 35.49 10.58 -23.53
CA HIS A 109 36.05 9.37 -24.14
C HIS A 109 35.02 8.23 -24.03
N LYS A 110 34.92 7.45 -25.07
CA LYS A 110 34.11 6.24 -25.11
C LYS A 110 34.85 5.13 -24.34
N ILE A 111 34.21 4.61 -23.30
CA ILE A 111 34.67 3.49 -22.48
C ILE A 111 33.71 2.35 -22.69
N SER A 112 34.22 1.18 -23.06
CA SER A 112 33.44 -0.04 -23.23
C SER A 112 33.97 -1.14 -22.30
N GLY A 113 33.14 -2.12 -22.02
CA GLY A 113 33.50 -3.26 -21.22
C GLY A 113 32.42 -4.30 -21.12
N VAL A 114 32.74 -5.41 -20.48
CA VAL A 114 31.79 -6.50 -20.19
C VAL A 114 31.75 -6.75 -18.69
N VAL A 115 30.57 -6.98 -18.16
CA VAL A 115 30.32 -7.31 -16.76
C VAL A 115 29.91 -8.78 -16.68
N LEU A 116 30.68 -9.55 -15.90
CA LEU A 116 30.53 -11.01 -15.78
C LEU A 116 30.34 -11.41 -14.31
N GLU A 117 29.75 -12.57 -14.11
CA GLU A 117 29.76 -13.29 -12.84
C GLU A 117 31.13 -13.99 -12.59
N ALA A 118 31.32 -14.53 -11.40
CA ALA A 118 32.52 -15.27 -11.04
C ALA A 118 32.72 -16.56 -11.87
N ASN A 119 31.63 -17.17 -12.35
CA ASN A 119 31.60 -18.34 -13.22
C ASN A 119 31.86 -18.01 -14.71
N GLY A 120 31.88 -16.71 -15.07
CA GLY A 120 32.12 -16.22 -16.42
C GLY A 120 30.85 -15.88 -17.22
N ASP A 121 29.67 -16.06 -16.65
CA ASP A 121 28.40 -15.73 -17.31
C ASP A 121 28.17 -14.20 -17.38
N PRO A 122 27.57 -13.68 -18.46
CA PRO A 122 27.31 -12.25 -18.61
C PRO A 122 26.20 -11.77 -17.68
N ILE A 123 26.39 -10.64 -17.02
CA ILE A 123 25.36 -10.00 -16.19
C ILE A 123 24.56 -9.00 -17.03
N ILE A 124 23.31 -9.31 -17.29
CA ILE A 124 22.37 -8.50 -18.07
C ILE A 124 21.72 -7.45 -17.18
N GLY A 125 21.71 -6.19 -17.62
CA GLY A 125 21.04 -5.10 -16.89
C GLY A 125 21.81 -4.56 -15.68
N ALA A 126 23.12 -4.88 -15.54
CA ALA A 126 23.95 -4.26 -14.51
C ALA A 126 24.06 -2.75 -14.75
N SER A 127 23.90 -1.97 -13.71
CA SER A 127 23.99 -0.51 -13.74
C SER A 127 25.45 -0.06 -13.68
N VAL A 128 25.88 0.74 -14.65
CA VAL A 128 27.24 1.30 -14.74
C VAL A 128 27.15 2.82 -14.69
N PHE A 129 27.64 3.46 -13.63
CA PHE A 129 27.62 4.90 -13.44
C PHE A 129 29.01 5.48 -13.29
N VAL A 130 29.20 6.70 -13.78
CA VAL A 130 30.38 7.50 -13.47
C VAL A 130 30.22 8.09 -12.06
N LYS A 131 31.09 7.71 -11.14
CA LYS A 131 31.03 8.11 -9.72
C LYS A 131 30.96 9.63 -9.58
N GLY A 132 29.96 10.11 -8.82
CA GLY A 132 29.77 11.54 -8.57
C GLY A 132 29.04 12.31 -9.68
N THR A 133 28.55 11.62 -10.72
CA THR A 133 27.78 12.23 -11.81
C THR A 133 26.44 11.50 -12.05
N THR A 134 25.60 12.04 -12.91
CA THR A 134 24.35 11.40 -13.37
C THR A 134 24.55 10.61 -14.67
N ILE A 135 25.78 10.45 -15.15
CA ILE A 135 26.09 9.72 -16.39
C ILE A 135 26.12 8.23 -16.07
N GLY A 136 25.24 7.46 -16.71
CA GLY A 136 25.15 6.02 -16.51
C GLY A 136 24.57 5.28 -17.70
N THR A 137 24.80 3.98 -17.75
CA THR A 137 24.25 3.03 -18.74
C THR A 137 23.96 1.69 -18.05
N ALA A 138 23.30 0.77 -18.75
CA ALA A 138 23.10 -0.61 -18.31
C ALA A 138 23.75 -1.58 -19.31
N THR A 139 24.14 -2.77 -18.84
CA THR A 139 24.66 -3.83 -19.70
C THR A 139 23.58 -4.46 -20.56
N ASN A 140 23.95 -4.86 -21.78
CA ASN A 140 23.11 -5.57 -22.74
C ASN A 140 23.00 -7.08 -22.42
N THR A 141 22.39 -7.87 -23.34
CA THR A 141 22.20 -9.32 -23.21
C THR A 141 23.51 -10.11 -23.13
N ASP A 142 24.61 -9.56 -23.64
CA ASP A 142 25.95 -10.16 -23.61
C ASP A 142 26.80 -9.61 -22.46
N GLY A 143 26.17 -8.86 -21.53
CA GLY A 143 26.84 -8.22 -20.41
C GLY A 143 27.71 -7.00 -20.79
N GLU A 144 27.65 -6.54 -22.05
CA GLU A 144 28.46 -5.45 -22.55
C GLU A 144 27.83 -4.09 -22.25
N PHE A 145 28.67 -3.09 -22.00
CA PHE A 145 28.28 -1.69 -21.84
C PHE A 145 29.18 -0.76 -22.62
N THR A 146 28.63 0.39 -22.94
CA THR A 146 29.38 1.52 -23.49
C THR A 146 28.90 2.80 -22.81
N ILE A 147 29.85 3.60 -22.30
CA ILE A 147 29.57 4.85 -21.61
C ILE A 147 30.54 5.94 -22.07
N GLU A 148 30.06 7.16 -22.20
CA GLU A 148 30.89 8.33 -22.49
C GLU A 148 31.22 9.08 -21.20
N ALA A 149 32.47 9.11 -20.82
CA ALA A 149 32.93 9.71 -19.57
C ALA A 149 34.20 10.52 -19.74
N PRO A 150 34.49 11.48 -18.86
CA PRO A 150 35.79 12.18 -18.81
C PRO A 150 36.96 11.20 -18.63
N ALA A 151 38.15 11.54 -19.14
CA ALA A 151 39.35 10.73 -18.95
C ALA A 151 39.61 10.49 -17.45
N ASN A 152 40.02 9.25 -17.10
CA ASN A 152 40.32 8.83 -15.73
C ASN A 152 39.14 8.85 -14.76
N SER A 153 37.90 8.68 -15.26
CA SER A 153 36.71 8.53 -14.44
C SER A 153 36.70 7.22 -13.66
N VAL A 154 36.10 7.21 -12.49
CA VAL A 154 35.82 5.98 -11.74
C VAL A 154 34.41 5.53 -12.08
N LEU A 155 34.26 4.32 -12.61
CA LEU A 155 32.99 3.69 -12.85
C LEU A 155 32.55 2.91 -11.62
N SER A 156 31.31 3.08 -11.18
CA SER A 156 30.65 2.29 -10.14
C SER A 156 29.67 1.33 -10.81
N ILE A 157 29.91 0.05 -10.67
CA ILE A 157 29.11 -1.02 -11.27
C ILE A 157 28.35 -1.73 -10.17
N SER A 158 27.04 -1.81 -10.30
CA SER A 158 26.15 -2.47 -9.34
C SER A 158 25.09 -3.32 -10.02
N TYR A 159 24.76 -4.44 -9.39
CA TYR A 159 23.67 -5.34 -9.79
C TYR A 159 23.04 -5.96 -8.56
N ILE A 160 21.75 -6.30 -8.63
CA ILE A 160 21.00 -6.88 -7.50
C ILE A 160 21.60 -8.23 -7.13
N GLY A 161 22.00 -8.41 -5.87
CA GLY A 161 22.62 -9.64 -5.38
C GLY A 161 24.16 -9.67 -5.50
N PHE A 162 24.78 -8.62 -6.03
CA PHE A 162 26.23 -8.53 -6.20
C PHE A 162 26.82 -7.34 -5.46
N ALA A 163 28.04 -7.50 -4.96
CA ALA A 163 28.78 -6.42 -4.33
C ALA A 163 29.15 -5.33 -5.36
N THR A 164 28.85 -4.08 -5.05
CA THR A 164 29.19 -2.94 -5.90
C THR A 164 30.70 -2.85 -6.09
N ARG A 165 31.17 -2.76 -7.34
CA ARG A 165 32.59 -2.67 -7.69
C ARG A 165 32.90 -1.34 -8.34
N GLU A 166 33.94 -0.68 -7.84
CA GLU A 166 34.47 0.54 -8.44
C GLU A 166 35.72 0.22 -9.27
N VAL A 167 35.75 0.73 -10.51
CA VAL A 167 36.86 0.51 -11.45
C VAL A 167 37.27 1.84 -12.08
N ALA A 168 38.59 2.17 -12.01
CA ALA A 168 39.09 3.32 -12.71
C ALA A 168 39.16 3.03 -14.20
N ALA A 169 38.53 3.86 -15.00
CA ALA A 169 38.44 3.71 -16.45
C ALA A 169 39.45 4.62 -17.14
N LYS A 170 40.37 4.03 -17.92
CA LYS A 170 41.25 4.76 -18.81
C LYS A 170 40.59 4.93 -20.18
N SER A 171 40.86 6.04 -20.86
CA SER A 171 40.33 6.31 -22.21
C SER A 171 40.63 5.15 -23.17
N GLY A 172 39.61 4.66 -23.88
CA GLY A 172 39.76 3.61 -24.90
C GLY A 172 39.93 2.18 -24.36
N ALA A 173 39.78 1.96 -23.04
CA ALA A 173 39.93 0.62 -22.45
C ALA A 173 38.66 -0.21 -22.65
N ASN A 174 38.84 -1.47 -23.06
CA ASN A 174 37.79 -2.49 -22.99
C ASN A 174 37.92 -3.19 -21.64
N LEU A 175 37.00 -2.92 -20.73
CA LEU A 175 37.08 -3.38 -19.33
C LEU A 175 36.39 -4.73 -19.15
N LYS A 176 37.11 -5.70 -18.61
CA LYS A 176 36.51 -6.96 -18.14
C LYS A 176 36.30 -6.86 -16.64
N ILE A 177 35.04 -6.79 -16.21
CA ILE A 177 34.63 -6.57 -14.82
C ILE A 177 33.89 -7.79 -14.31
N THR A 178 34.45 -8.47 -13.32
CA THR A 178 33.77 -9.57 -12.65
C THR A 178 33.15 -9.06 -11.36
N LEU A 179 31.83 -9.17 -11.20
CA LEU A 179 31.17 -8.92 -9.93
C LEU A 179 31.21 -10.21 -9.10
N LYS A 180 31.37 -10.05 -7.81
CA LYS A 180 31.23 -11.14 -6.84
C LYS A 180 29.83 -11.04 -6.24
N GLU A 181 29.19 -12.18 -6.05
CA GLU A 181 27.95 -12.21 -5.26
C GLU A 181 28.20 -11.56 -3.90
N ASP A 182 27.22 -10.77 -3.44
CA ASP A 182 27.28 -10.14 -2.14
C ASP A 182 26.99 -11.19 -1.05
N GLU A 183 27.97 -12.05 -0.81
CA GLU A 183 27.91 -13.08 0.25
C GLU A 183 27.59 -12.47 1.62
N ALA A 184 27.87 -11.18 1.81
CA ALA A 184 27.56 -10.47 3.05
C ALA A 184 26.05 -10.25 3.24
N GLN A 185 25.27 -10.13 2.18
CA GLN A 185 23.80 -10.05 2.30
C GLN A 185 23.16 -11.44 2.47
N ALA A 186 23.63 -12.46 1.77
CA ALA A 186 23.09 -13.82 1.88
C ALA A 186 23.52 -14.53 3.19
N LEU A 187 24.72 -14.28 3.69
CA LEU A 187 25.26 -14.88 4.92
C LEU A 187 24.82 -14.17 6.21
N ASN A 188 24.28 -12.95 6.12
CA ASN A 188 23.84 -12.17 7.27
C ASN A 188 22.31 -12.15 7.46
N GLU A 189 21.52 -12.87 6.65
CA GLU A 189 20.11 -13.03 6.93
C GLU A 189 19.94 -13.83 8.22
N VAL A 190 19.65 -13.12 9.30
CA VAL A 190 19.44 -13.67 10.63
C VAL A 190 17.94 -13.94 10.79
N VAL A 191 17.60 -15.16 11.12
CA VAL A 191 16.21 -15.54 11.49
C VAL A 191 16.09 -15.67 12.99
N VAL A 192 14.99 -15.20 13.52
CA VAL A 192 14.67 -15.39 14.94
C VAL A 192 14.24 -16.83 15.14
N VAL A 193 14.92 -17.52 16.04
CA VAL A 193 14.62 -18.90 16.43
C VAL A 193 14.40 -18.93 17.94
N GLY A 194 13.17 -19.10 18.34
CA GLY A 194 12.84 -19.13 19.77
C GLY A 194 13.23 -17.85 20.50
N TYR A 195 14.07 -17.96 21.50
CA TYR A 195 14.57 -16.82 22.30
C TYR A 195 15.89 -16.24 21.79
N GLY A 196 16.37 -16.68 20.63
CA GLY A 196 17.64 -16.22 20.05
C GLY A 196 17.54 -15.94 18.56
N THR A 197 18.67 -15.51 17.99
CA THR A 197 18.82 -15.30 16.57
C THR A 197 19.87 -16.24 16.01
N GLN A 198 19.60 -16.88 14.87
CA GLN A 198 20.56 -17.73 14.17
C GLN A 198 20.68 -17.30 12.72
N LYS A 199 21.81 -17.54 12.11
CA LYS A 199 21.97 -17.30 10.67
C LYS A 199 21.04 -18.27 9.91
N LYS A 200 20.30 -17.78 8.94
CA LYS A 200 19.35 -18.57 8.15
C LYS A 200 19.99 -19.85 7.56
N ALA A 201 21.23 -19.75 7.14
CA ALA A 201 22.00 -20.87 6.59
C ALA A 201 22.34 -21.98 7.62
N THR A 202 22.28 -21.70 8.92
CA THR A 202 22.60 -22.68 9.99
C THR A 202 21.36 -23.27 10.65
N VAL A 203 20.17 -22.84 10.26
CA VAL A 203 18.91 -23.33 10.82
C VAL A 203 18.54 -24.66 10.17
N THR A 204 18.48 -25.73 10.99
CA THR A 204 18.09 -27.07 10.55
C THR A 204 16.59 -27.31 10.48
N GLY A 205 15.79 -26.43 11.11
CA GLY A 205 14.32 -26.51 11.11
C GLY A 205 13.68 -25.84 9.87
N ALA A 206 12.47 -26.29 9.47
CA ALA A 206 11.72 -25.67 8.39
C ALA A 206 11.12 -24.32 8.84
N ILE A 207 11.89 -23.25 8.66
CA ILE A 207 11.48 -21.85 8.97
C ILE A 207 11.17 -21.14 7.66
N ALA A 208 10.02 -20.47 7.61
CA ALA A 208 9.70 -19.50 6.56
C ALA A 208 9.72 -18.10 7.19
N SER A 209 10.36 -17.13 6.54
CA SER A 209 10.45 -15.75 6.99
C SER A 209 10.05 -14.78 5.89
N VAL A 210 9.40 -13.69 6.27
CA VAL A 210 8.98 -12.59 5.39
C VAL A 210 9.45 -11.29 6.00
N SER A 211 10.03 -10.42 5.20
CA SER A 211 10.51 -9.10 5.61
C SER A 211 9.41 -8.03 5.55
N THR A 212 9.65 -6.87 6.17
CA THR A 212 8.77 -5.70 6.02
C THR A 212 8.53 -5.33 4.58
N LYS A 213 9.57 -5.37 3.74
CA LYS A 213 9.46 -5.00 2.32
C LYS A 213 8.42 -5.85 1.60
N ASP A 214 8.38 -7.14 1.91
CA ASP A 214 7.41 -8.05 1.32
C ASP A 214 6.00 -7.84 1.89
N LEU A 215 5.89 -7.52 3.20
CA LEU A 215 4.59 -7.26 3.84
C LEU A 215 3.91 -6.03 3.24
N VAL A 216 4.63 -4.91 3.08
CA VAL A 216 4.05 -3.65 2.60
C VAL A 216 3.70 -3.64 1.11
N GLN A 217 4.18 -4.62 0.31
CA GLN A 217 3.81 -4.77 -1.10
C GLN A 217 2.32 -5.07 -1.30
N THR A 218 1.69 -5.75 -0.33
CA THR A 218 0.26 -6.04 -0.34
C THR A 218 -0.40 -5.37 0.86
N PRO A 219 -0.70 -4.07 0.77
CA PRO A 219 -1.29 -3.34 1.88
C PRO A 219 -2.68 -3.88 2.20
N GLN A 220 -2.83 -4.51 3.35
CA GLN A 220 -4.07 -5.03 3.90
C GLN A 220 -4.34 -4.40 5.27
N ALA A 221 -5.57 -4.50 5.77
CA ALA A 221 -5.94 -3.95 7.08
C ALA A 221 -5.27 -4.69 8.25
N ASN A 222 -5.06 -5.99 8.09
CA ASN A 222 -4.54 -6.87 9.15
C ASN A 222 -3.31 -7.65 8.68
N ILE A 223 -2.39 -7.89 9.62
CA ILE A 223 -1.16 -8.66 9.37
C ILE A 223 -1.47 -10.08 8.89
N SER A 224 -2.50 -10.74 9.46
CA SER A 224 -2.90 -12.07 9.04
C SER A 224 -3.19 -12.17 7.53
N ASN A 225 -3.79 -11.13 6.95
CA ASN A 225 -4.09 -11.06 5.52
C ASN A 225 -2.85 -10.76 4.68
N MET A 226 -1.88 -10.02 5.21
CA MET A 226 -0.62 -9.72 4.51
C MET A 226 0.28 -10.95 4.35
N LEU A 227 0.12 -11.95 5.21
CA LEU A 227 0.90 -13.19 5.18
C LEU A 227 0.38 -14.20 4.16
N VAL A 228 -0.83 -14.01 3.64
CA VAL A 228 -1.46 -14.92 2.66
C VAL A 228 -0.59 -15.07 1.42
N GLY A 229 -0.29 -16.32 1.03
CA GLY A 229 0.50 -16.65 -0.16
C GLY A 229 2.00 -16.34 -0.06
N LYS A 230 2.48 -15.73 1.04
CA LYS A 230 3.90 -15.34 1.20
C LYS A 230 4.72 -16.38 1.99
N MET A 231 4.06 -17.22 2.76
CA MET A 231 4.74 -18.16 3.65
C MET A 231 4.32 -19.61 3.35
N PRO A 232 5.22 -20.45 2.83
CA PRO A 232 4.90 -21.85 2.53
C PRO A 232 4.45 -22.60 3.80
N GLY A 233 3.32 -23.30 3.72
CA GLY A 233 2.74 -24.07 4.82
C GLY A 233 1.85 -23.27 5.77
N LEU A 234 1.63 -21.97 5.51
CA LEU A 234 0.60 -21.17 6.16
C LEU A 234 -0.69 -21.24 5.36
N ILE A 235 -1.79 -21.60 6.01
CA ILE A 235 -3.15 -21.56 5.47
C ILE A 235 -3.85 -20.39 6.16
N ALA A 236 -4.51 -19.56 5.39
CA ALA A 236 -5.24 -18.40 5.90
C ALA A 236 -6.66 -18.41 5.31
N MET A 237 -7.65 -18.21 6.17
CA MET A 237 -9.06 -18.16 5.80
C MET A 237 -9.66 -16.85 6.30
N GLN A 238 -9.99 -15.95 5.40
CA GLN A 238 -10.73 -14.73 5.70
C GLN A 238 -12.23 -15.00 5.51
N ARG A 239 -13.02 -14.85 6.57
CA ARG A 239 -14.45 -15.12 6.56
C ARG A 239 -15.30 -13.88 6.28
N SER A 240 -14.79 -12.71 6.59
CA SER A 240 -15.46 -11.42 6.44
C SER A 240 -14.52 -10.39 5.85
N GLY A 241 -15.04 -9.43 5.11
CA GLY A 241 -14.33 -8.23 4.67
C GLY A 241 -14.82 -6.97 5.38
N ALA A 242 -15.69 -7.12 6.39
CA ALA A 242 -16.24 -5.99 7.15
C ALA A 242 -15.15 -5.35 8.04
N PRO A 243 -15.11 -4.02 8.15
CA PRO A 243 -14.14 -3.34 9.02
C PRO A 243 -14.16 -3.89 10.45
N GLY A 244 -12.97 -4.21 10.97
CA GLY A 244 -12.79 -4.78 12.31
C GLY A 244 -13.05 -6.28 12.44
N GLU A 245 -13.64 -6.93 11.43
CA GLU A 245 -13.92 -8.37 11.36
C GLU A 245 -13.21 -9.05 10.18
N ASP A 246 -12.33 -8.34 9.51
CA ASP A 246 -11.66 -8.74 8.27
C ASP A 246 -10.31 -9.45 8.48
N ASN A 247 -10.05 -9.96 9.67
CA ASN A 247 -8.87 -10.76 9.96
C ASN A 247 -9.00 -12.20 9.44
N SER A 248 -7.87 -12.80 9.04
CA SER A 248 -7.80 -14.21 8.68
C SER A 248 -7.52 -15.11 9.87
N THR A 249 -8.20 -16.25 9.92
CA THR A 249 -7.80 -17.39 10.75
C THR A 249 -6.58 -18.05 10.12
N LEU A 250 -5.50 -18.16 10.87
CA LEU A 250 -4.25 -18.75 10.40
C LEU A 250 -4.09 -20.17 10.94
N LEU A 251 -3.68 -21.09 10.07
CA LEU A 251 -3.31 -22.45 10.42
C LEU A 251 -1.94 -22.78 9.83
N ILE A 252 -1.10 -23.48 10.58
CA ILE A 252 0.20 -23.95 10.10
C ILE A 252 0.10 -25.42 9.79
N ARG A 253 0.26 -25.78 8.49
CA ARG A 253 0.14 -27.16 7.96
C ARG A 253 -1.25 -27.82 8.19
N GLY A 254 -2.29 -27.02 8.48
CA GLY A 254 -3.64 -27.49 8.71
C GLY A 254 -3.98 -27.69 10.19
N VAL A 255 -5.09 -28.38 10.45
CA VAL A 255 -5.55 -28.71 11.80
C VAL A 255 -4.80 -29.96 12.29
N SER A 256 -4.07 -29.84 13.39
CA SER A 256 -3.26 -30.91 14.00
C SER A 256 -3.74 -31.33 15.39
N THR A 257 -4.85 -30.79 15.87
CA THR A 257 -5.38 -31.05 17.20
C THR A 257 -6.88 -31.37 17.16
N PHE A 258 -7.34 -32.13 18.12
CA PHE A 258 -8.76 -32.38 18.38
C PHE A 258 -9.39 -31.35 19.33
N SER A 259 -8.60 -30.40 19.85
CA SER A 259 -9.11 -29.32 20.66
C SER A 259 -9.69 -28.20 19.80
N ASP A 260 -10.58 -27.39 20.39
CA ASP A 260 -11.18 -26.24 19.70
C ASP A 260 -10.16 -25.14 19.37
N ASN A 261 -9.03 -25.10 20.08
CA ASN A 261 -7.96 -24.13 19.84
C ASN A 261 -6.97 -24.66 18.81
N THR A 262 -7.17 -24.29 17.56
CA THR A 262 -6.30 -24.63 16.41
C THR A 262 -5.32 -23.51 16.04
N ALA A 263 -5.38 -22.36 16.74
CA ALA A 263 -4.56 -21.20 16.42
C ALA A 263 -3.08 -21.45 16.74
N PRO A 264 -2.15 -20.96 15.89
CA PRO A 264 -0.72 -20.97 16.22
C PRO A 264 -0.41 -20.02 17.39
N LEU A 265 0.64 -20.34 18.13
CA LEU A 265 1.18 -19.44 19.17
C LEU A 265 1.80 -18.21 18.49
N VAL A 266 1.43 -17.00 18.93
CA VAL A 266 2.02 -15.77 18.39
C VAL A 266 2.91 -15.11 19.44
N MET A 267 4.16 -14.88 19.04
CA MET A 267 5.19 -14.23 19.85
C MET A 267 5.61 -12.91 19.19
N ILE A 268 5.53 -11.82 19.92
CA ILE A 268 6.02 -10.51 19.48
C ILE A 268 7.22 -10.12 20.36
N ASP A 269 8.40 -9.99 19.76
CA ASP A 269 9.67 -9.71 20.44
C ASP A 269 9.96 -10.67 21.63
N GLY A 270 9.56 -11.95 21.46
CA GLY A 270 9.76 -13.00 22.46
C GLY A 270 8.69 -13.05 23.56
N VAL A 271 7.66 -12.22 23.50
CA VAL A 271 6.53 -12.21 24.44
C VAL A 271 5.27 -12.68 23.72
N GLU A 272 4.53 -13.60 24.32
CA GLU A 272 3.24 -14.06 23.78
C GLU A 272 2.21 -12.92 23.74
N ARG A 273 1.58 -12.76 22.59
CA ARG A 273 0.55 -11.75 22.36
C ARG A 273 -0.60 -12.36 21.53
N PRO A 274 -1.79 -12.49 22.09
CA PRO A 274 -2.92 -13.08 21.37
C PRO A 274 -3.44 -12.17 20.24
N ASN A 275 -3.31 -10.85 20.40
CA ASN A 275 -3.76 -9.88 19.40
C ASN A 275 -2.55 -9.25 18.69
N TYR A 276 -2.35 -9.60 17.45
CA TYR A 276 -1.27 -9.11 16.58
C TYR A 276 -1.78 -8.42 15.31
N ASN A 277 -3.07 -8.58 14.99
CA ASN A 277 -3.63 -8.07 13.73
C ASN A 277 -3.59 -6.55 13.61
N GLY A 278 -3.67 -5.85 14.73
CA GLY A 278 -3.62 -4.39 14.78
C GLY A 278 -2.23 -3.76 14.69
N LEU A 279 -1.16 -4.56 14.60
CA LEU A 279 0.19 -4.01 14.41
C LEU A 279 0.29 -3.29 13.07
N ASP A 280 1.02 -2.16 13.05
CA ASP A 280 1.36 -1.51 11.78
C ASP A 280 2.50 -2.30 11.09
N PRO A 281 2.35 -2.67 9.81
CA PRO A 281 3.39 -3.40 9.08
C PRO A 281 4.72 -2.65 9.01
N ASN A 282 4.71 -1.32 9.12
CA ASN A 282 5.93 -0.52 9.16
C ASN A 282 6.69 -0.60 10.49
N GLU A 283 6.06 -1.11 11.56
CA GLU A 283 6.72 -1.39 12.84
C GLU A 283 7.42 -2.75 12.86
N ILE A 284 7.10 -3.63 11.91
CA ILE A 284 7.61 -5.00 11.84
C ILE A 284 8.93 -5.01 11.08
N GLU A 285 9.91 -5.73 11.56
CA GLU A 285 11.15 -6.04 10.85
C GLU A 285 11.02 -7.32 10.04
N SER A 286 10.49 -8.39 10.68
CA SER A 286 10.26 -9.67 10.04
C SER A 286 9.17 -10.47 10.73
N VAL A 287 8.54 -11.39 9.98
CA VAL A 287 7.66 -12.43 10.51
C VAL A 287 8.23 -13.78 10.13
N SER A 288 8.44 -14.66 11.09
CA SER A 288 8.94 -16.02 10.89
C SER A 288 7.95 -17.04 11.41
N ILE A 289 7.81 -18.18 10.72
CA ILE A 289 6.94 -19.26 11.13
C ILE A 289 7.78 -20.50 11.42
N LEU A 290 7.63 -21.03 12.64
CA LEU A 290 8.19 -22.31 13.07
C LEU A 290 7.14 -23.39 12.84
N LYS A 291 7.45 -24.34 11.95
CA LYS A 291 6.50 -25.36 11.47
C LYS A 291 6.77 -26.75 12.01
N ASP A 292 8.00 -27.01 12.43
CA ASP A 292 8.44 -28.33 12.85
C ASP A 292 8.53 -28.43 14.37
N ALA A 293 8.26 -29.62 14.90
CA ALA A 293 8.33 -29.89 16.34
C ALA A 293 9.71 -29.56 16.96
N SER A 294 10.80 -29.79 16.19
CA SER A 294 12.16 -29.44 16.62
C SER A 294 12.34 -27.93 16.81
N ALA A 295 11.76 -27.13 15.93
CA ALA A 295 11.83 -25.68 16.03
C ALA A 295 10.87 -25.10 17.11
N THR A 296 9.75 -25.78 17.38
CA THR A 296 8.75 -25.34 18.37
C THR A 296 8.95 -25.94 19.75
N ALA A 297 9.88 -26.88 19.93
CA ALA A 297 10.12 -27.62 21.18
C ALA A 297 10.29 -26.73 22.42
N ILE A 298 10.95 -25.57 22.27
CA ILE A 298 11.18 -24.61 23.34
C ILE A 298 9.90 -23.96 23.88
N TYR A 299 8.80 -24.02 23.13
CA TYR A 299 7.47 -23.52 23.53
C TYR A 299 6.59 -24.60 24.14
N GLY A 300 7.09 -25.84 24.23
CA GLY A 300 6.37 -26.99 24.76
C GLY A 300 5.05 -27.25 24.04
N VAL A 301 4.04 -27.71 24.77
CA VAL A 301 2.72 -28.05 24.23
C VAL A 301 2.00 -26.86 23.55
N ARG A 302 2.34 -25.64 23.95
CA ARG A 302 1.75 -24.41 23.37
C ARG A 302 2.20 -24.16 21.93
N GLY A 303 3.37 -24.71 21.54
CA GLY A 303 3.87 -24.64 20.17
C GLY A 303 3.36 -25.77 19.25
N ALA A 304 2.45 -26.64 19.72
CA ALA A 304 1.99 -27.81 18.96
C ALA A 304 1.33 -27.45 17.62
N ASN A 305 0.58 -26.34 17.56
CA ASN A 305 -0.05 -25.83 16.33
C ASN A 305 0.90 -24.94 15.50
N GLY A 306 2.21 -24.93 15.80
CA GLY A 306 3.20 -24.05 15.23
C GLY A 306 3.29 -22.68 15.94
N VAL A 307 4.33 -21.93 15.61
CA VAL A 307 4.61 -20.63 16.23
C VAL A 307 4.85 -19.57 15.16
N ILE A 308 4.23 -18.41 15.33
CA ILE A 308 4.47 -17.21 14.54
C ILE A 308 5.31 -16.26 15.37
N LEU A 309 6.51 -15.94 14.89
CA LEU A 309 7.43 -15.00 15.54
C LEU A 309 7.37 -13.68 14.77
N ILE A 310 6.97 -12.62 15.44
CA ILE A 310 6.97 -11.27 14.90
C ILE A 310 8.09 -10.50 15.61
N THR A 311 9.04 -10.00 14.84
CA THR A 311 10.12 -9.14 15.32
C THR A 311 9.81 -7.71 14.91
N THR A 312 9.83 -6.79 15.89
CA THR A 312 9.61 -5.38 15.63
C THR A 312 10.92 -4.67 15.33
N ARG A 313 10.85 -3.57 14.59
CA ARG A 313 12.01 -2.76 14.22
C ARG A 313 12.71 -2.20 15.43
N LYS A 314 14.03 -2.20 15.37
CA LYS A 314 14.93 -1.62 16.38
C LYS A 314 15.67 -0.42 15.83
N GLY A 315 16.19 0.40 16.72
CA GLY A 315 17.10 1.48 16.36
C GLY A 315 18.42 0.95 15.80
N GLN A 316 19.00 1.72 14.89
CA GLN A 316 20.33 1.45 14.33
C GLN A 316 21.29 2.58 14.66
N LYS A 317 22.59 2.27 14.77
CA LYS A 317 23.62 3.30 14.92
C LYS A 317 23.66 4.20 13.69
N GLY A 318 23.57 5.50 13.89
CA GLY A 318 23.61 6.48 12.82
C GLY A 318 22.84 7.74 13.14
N LYS A 319 22.86 8.65 12.17
CA LYS A 319 22.06 9.90 12.25
C LYS A 319 20.56 9.56 12.29
N PRO A 320 19.73 10.41 12.91
CA PRO A 320 18.29 10.24 12.89
C PRO A 320 17.78 10.09 11.46
N HIS A 321 17.05 9.02 11.21
CA HIS A 321 16.36 8.74 9.95
C HIS A 321 14.86 8.86 10.18
N LEU A 322 14.26 9.79 9.46
CA LEU A 322 12.83 10.05 9.49
C LEU A 322 12.18 9.43 8.26
N SER A 323 11.09 8.70 8.44
CA SER A 323 10.32 8.15 7.34
C SER A 323 8.82 8.36 7.56
N TYR A 324 8.13 8.65 6.47
CA TYR A 324 6.67 8.71 6.42
C TYR A 324 6.19 7.83 5.29
N SER A 325 5.16 7.03 5.57
CA SER A 325 4.42 6.27 4.56
C SER A 325 2.93 6.58 4.66
N GLY A 326 2.29 6.84 3.53
CA GLY A 326 0.86 7.05 3.41
C GLY A 326 0.27 6.12 2.37
N ASN A 327 -0.83 5.46 2.71
CA ASN A 327 -1.57 4.60 1.81
C ASN A 327 -3.03 5.04 1.76
N PHE A 328 -3.55 5.23 0.55
CA PHE A 328 -4.95 5.48 0.27
C PHE A 328 -5.44 4.35 -0.63
N ALA A 329 -6.42 3.62 -0.19
CA ALA A 329 -6.97 2.50 -0.93
C ALA A 329 -8.47 2.65 -1.14
N VAL A 330 -8.91 2.24 -2.31
CA VAL A 330 -10.32 2.03 -2.64
C VAL A 330 -10.59 0.54 -2.55
N GLN A 331 -11.53 0.16 -1.70
CA GLN A 331 -11.93 -1.23 -1.50
C GLN A 331 -13.26 -1.47 -2.21
N SER A 332 -13.36 -2.60 -2.90
CA SER A 332 -14.59 -3.06 -3.55
C SER A 332 -14.78 -4.55 -3.31
N PRO A 333 -16.01 -5.07 -3.28
CA PRO A 333 -16.26 -6.50 -3.25
C PRO A 333 -15.61 -7.18 -4.46
N THR A 334 -14.94 -8.29 -4.24
CA THR A 334 -14.33 -9.08 -5.32
C THR A 334 -15.34 -9.98 -6.03
N ALA A 335 -16.36 -10.43 -5.30
CA ALA A 335 -17.49 -11.17 -5.82
C ALA A 335 -18.71 -10.89 -4.96
N LEU A 336 -19.86 -10.81 -5.58
CA LEU A 336 -21.16 -10.70 -4.92
C LEU A 336 -22.04 -11.82 -5.45
N PRO A 337 -22.92 -12.42 -4.61
CA PRO A 337 -23.87 -13.38 -5.09
C PRO A 337 -24.87 -12.71 -6.04
N HIS A 338 -25.29 -13.43 -7.05
CA HIS A 338 -26.35 -13.02 -7.94
C HIS A 338 -27.64 -13.70 -7.48
N TYR A 339 -28.63 -12.89 -7.16
CA TYR A 339 -29.96 -13.35 -6.76
C TYR A 339 -30.95 -13.20 -7.92
N LEU A 340 -31.98 -14.00 -7.92
CA LEU A 340 -33.07 -13.92 -8.90
C LEU A 340 -33.81 -12.58 -8.78
N ASN A 341 -34.25 -12.04 -9.90
CA ASN A 341 -35.22 -10.95 -9.89
C ASN A 341 -36.62 -11.47 -9.56
N SER A 342 -37.58 -10.58 -9.35
CA SER A 342 -38.94 -10.99 -8.90
C SER A 342 -39.66 -11.85 -9.91
N ALA A 343 -39.55 -11.60 -11.21
CA ALA A 343 -40.18 -12.43 -12.24
C ALA A 343 -39.59 -13.85 -12.23
N GLU A 344 -38.25 -13.96 -12.25
CA GLU A 344 -37.57 -15.25 -12.16
C GLU A 344 -37.91 -16.00 -10.88
N TYR A 345 -37.98 -15.29 -9.75
CA TYR A 345 -38.36 -15.88 -8.47
C TYR A 345 -39.77 -16.47 -8.53
N CYS A 346 -40.78 -15.72 -9.07
CA CYS A 346 -42.14 -16.18 -9.20
C CYS A 346 -42.26 -17.41 -10.11
N GLU A 347 -41.55 -17.44 -11.23
CA GLU A 347 -41.49 -18.57 -12.16
C GLU A 347 -40.93 -19.82 -11.47
N MET A 348 -39.75 -19.69 -10.80
CA MET A 348 -39.13 -20.80 -10.08
C MET A 348 -39.97 -21.29 -8.90
N TYR A 349 -40.66 -20.38 -8.19
CA TYR A 349 -41.57 -20.74 -7.11
C TYR A 349 -42.76 -21.54 -7.62
N ASN A 350 -43.38 -21.10 -8.72
CA ASN A 350 -44.48 -21.82 -9.36
C ASN A 350 -44.05 -23.20 -9.86
N GLU A 351 -42.85 -23.31 -10.40
CA GLU A 351 -42.28 -24.61 -10.82
C GLU A 351 -42.04 -25.54 -9.63
N ALA A 352 -41.55 -25.02 -8.51
CA ALA A 352 -41.41 -25.80 -7.28
C ALA A 352 -42.77 -26.34 -6.79
N LEU A 353 -43.82 -25.51 -6.79
CA LEU A 353 -45.17 -25.93 -6.44
C LEU A 353 -45.73 -26.98 -7.40
N LYS A 354 -45.42 -26.88 -8.69
CA LYS A 354 -45.84 -27.87 -9.70
C LYS A 354 -45.16 -29.22 -9.45
N ASN A 355 -43.86 -29.21 -9.13
CA ASN A 355 -43.12 -30.43 -8.81
C ASN A 355 -43.61 -31.06 -7.49
N ASP A 356 -43.94 -30.24 -6.50
CA ASP A 356 -44.56 -30.68 -5.25
C ASP A 356 -45.93 -31.34 -5.47
N ALA A 357 -46.77 -30.71 -6.27
CA ALA A 357 -48.10 -31.25 -6.61
C ALA A 357 -47.96 -32.59 -7.34
N TYR A 358 -47.05 -32.70 -8.29
CA TYR A 358 -46.74 -33.96 -8.98
C TYR A 358 -46.32 -35.06 -8.00
N THR A 359 -45.39 -34.75 -7.11
CA THR A 359 -44.87 -35.71 -6.11
C THR A 359 -45.93 -36.16 -5.12
N LYS A 360 -46.84 -35.25 -4.72
CA LYS A 360 -47.94 -35.52 -3.77
C LYS A 360 -49.20 -36.08 -4.45
N GLY A 361 -49.27 -36.16 -5.78
CA GLY A 361 -50.45 -36.58 -6.54
C GLY A 361 -51.63 -35.61 -6.40
N THR A 362 -51.36 -34.32 -6.19
CA THR A 362 -52.39 -33.27 -6.02
C THR A 362 -52.46 -32.37 -7.27
N SER A 363 -53.56 -31.61 -7.40
CA SER A 363 -53.71 -30.64 -8.48
C SER A 363 -52.76 -29.45 -8.25
N TYR A 364 -52.07 -29.04 -9.31
CA TYR A 364 -51.22 -27.85 -9.30
C TYR A 364 -52.06 -26.58 -9.36
N VAL A 365 -51.80 -25.63 -8.47
CA VAL A 365 -52.35 -24.28 -8.51
C VAL A 365 -51.16 -23.32 -8.42
N PRO A 366 -50.94 -22.47 -9.42
CA PRO A 366 -49.86 -21.48 -9.36
C PRO A 366 -50.15 -20.45 -8.26
N ARG A 367 -49.13 -20.04 -7.53
CA ARG A 367 -49.24 -18.96 -6.56
C ARG A 367 -49.24 -17.58 -7.25
N PHE A 368 -48.44 -17.43 -8.28
CA PHE A 368 -48.32 -16.20 -9.06
C PHE A 368 -48.93 -16.44 -10.44
N THR A 369 -49.86 -15.55 -10.85
CA THR A 369 -50.45 -15.62 -12.18
C THR A 369 -49.42 -15.09 -13.23
N GLU A 370 -49.64 -15.41 -14.51
CA GLU A 370 -48.82 -14.88 -15.59
C GLU A 370 -48.92 -13.34 -15.66
N ALA A 371 -50.08 -12.77 -15.32
CA ALA A 371 -50.26 -11.32 -15.25
C ALA A 371 -49.40 -10.69 -14.14
N ASP A 372 -49.32 -11.32 -12.96
CA ASP A 372 -48.46 -10.86 -11.85
C ASP A 372 -46.98 -10.92 -12.26
N ILE A 373 -46.58 -12.04 -12.87
CA ILE A 373 -45.19 -12.23 -13.33
C ILE A 373 -44.82 -11.17 -14.37
N GLN A 374 -45.75 -10.82 -15.25
CA GLN A 374 -45.52 -9.78 -16.26
C GLN A 374 -45.37 -8.39 -15.61
N LEU A 375 -46.15 -8.04 -14.58
CA LEU A 375 -45.99 -6.78 -13.84
C LEU A 375 -44.61 -6.67 -13.18
N TYR A 376 -44.09 -7.76 -12.59
CA TYR A 376 -42.71 -7.82 -12.06
C TYR A 376 -41.67 -7.69 -13.16
N ARG A 377 -41.91 -8.28 -14.33
CA ARG A 377 -40.95 -8.24 -15.47
C ARG A 377 -40.90 -6.87 -16.11
N ASP A 378 -42.04 -6.22 -16.29
CA ASP A 378 -42.12 -4.90 -16.93
C ASP A 378 -41.71 -3.74 -15.99
N GLY A 379 -41.77 -3.98 -14.66
CA GLY A 379 -41.46 -2.97 -13.66
C GLY A 379 -42.37 -1.74 -13.70
N THR A 380 -43.60 -1.88 -14.21
CA THR A 380 -44.58 -0.79 -14.35
C THR A 380 -45.18 -0.35 -13.02
N ASP A 381 -45.15 -1.22 -12.03
CA ASP A 381 -45.62 -0.95 -10.67
C ASP A 381 -44.52 -1.29 -9.64
N PRO A 382 -43.50 -0.45 -9.49
CA PRO A 382 -42.36 -0.77 -8.66
C PRO A 382 -42.63 -0.73 -7.15
N ILE A 383 -43.83 -0.30 -6.73
CA ILE A 383 -44.24 -0.25 -5.33
C ILE A 383 -44.94 -1.52 -4.93
N MET A 384 -46.02 -1.90 -5.67
CA MET A 384 -46.81 -3.07 -5.35
C MET A 384 -46.24 -4.36 -5.96
N HIS A 385 -45.50 -4.24 -7.06
CA HIS A 385 -44.81 -5.34 -7.72
C HIS A 385 -43.26 -5.03 -7.80
N PRO A 386 -42.60 -4.93 -6.64
CA PRO A 386 -41.17 -4.58 -6.61
C PRO A 386 -40.31 -5.71 -7.14
N SER A 387 -39.18 -5.33 -7.75
CA SER A 387 -38.07 -6.25 -8.06
C SER A 387 -36.81 -5.71 -7.40
N THR A 388 -36.65 -6.07 -6.13
CA THR A 388 -35.63 -5.46 -5.29
C THR A 388 -34.30 -6.25 -5.33
N ASP A 389 -33.30 -5.67 -5.96
CA ASP A 389 -31.91 -6.12 -5.80
C ASP A 389 -31.37 -5.64 -4.44
N TRP A 390 -31.53 -6.48 -3.43
CA TRP A 390 -31.09 -6.17 -2.06
C TRP A 390 -29.61 -5.89 -1.96
N VAL A 391 -28.77 -6.72 -2.60
CA VAL A 391 -27.31 -6.54 -2.58
C VAL A 391 -26.91 -5.21 -3.20
N GLY A 392 -27.41 -4.92 -4.40
CA GLY A 392 -27.13 -3.66 -5.08
C GLY A 392 -27.68 -2.43 -4.37
N LYS A 393 -28.82 -2.56 -3.65
CA LYS A 393 -29.38 -1.47 -2.84
C LYS A 393 -28.59 -1.23 -1.55
N PHE A 394 -28.14 -2.28 -0.87
CA PHE A 394 -27.43 -2.19 0.41
C PHE A 394 -25.97 -1.79 0.27
N LEU A 395 -25.25 -2.32 -0.71
CA LEU A 395 -23.82 -2.16 -0.81
C LEU A 395 -23.42 -0.98 -1.70
N ARG A 396 -22.42 -0.24 -1.24
CA ARG A 396 -21.65 0.71 -2.06
C ARG A 396 -20.76 -0.07 -3.00
N LYS A 397 -20.50 0.49 -4.18
CA LYS A 397 -19.53 -0.09 -5.12
C LYS A 397 -18.10 -0.07 -4.55
N ALA A 398 -17.81 0.90 -3.69
CA ALA A 398 -16.50 1.06 -3.08
C ALA A 398 -16.57 1.81 -1.73
N SER A 399 -15.60 1.57 -0.87
CA SER A 399 -15.30 2.33 0.34
C SER A 399 -13.83 2.76 0.38
N LEU A 400 -13.50 3.71 1.24
CA LEU A 400 -12.15 4.24 1.37
C LEU A 400 -11.46 3.64 2.60
N ARG A 401 -10.16 3.39 2.44
CA ARG A 401 -9.25 3.05 3.52
C ARG A 401 -8.04 3.95 3.45
N THR A 402 -7.61 4.47 4.59
CA THR A 402 -6.40 5.28 4.70
C THR A 402 -5.50 4.74 5.80
N GLN A 403 -4.21 4.77 5.56
CA GLN A 403 -3.20 4.40 6.55
C GLN A 403 -2.02 5.35 6.45
N HIS A 404 -1.59 5.86 7.58
CA HIS A 404 -0.46 6.78 7.69
C HIS A 404 0.46 6.28 8.78
N ASN A 405 1.76 6.25 8.49
CA ASN A 405 2.76 5.85 9.45
C ASN A 405 3.95 6.80 9.40
N PHE A 406 4.41 7.20 10.56
CA PHE A 406 5.55 8.06 10.78
C PHE A 406 6.55 7.36 11.68
N ASN A 407 7.80 7.21 11.23
CA ASN A 407 8.86 6.56 11.99
C ASN A 407 10.07 7.45 12.12
N ILE A 408 10.71 7.38 13.28
CA ILE A 408 12.04 7.92 13.50
C ILE A 408 12.93 6.85 14.12
N SER A 409 14.12 6.66 13.57
CA SER A 409 15.12 5.72 14.08
C SER A 409 16.49 6.32 14.04
N GLY A 410 17.35 5.88 14.95
CA GLY A 410 18.74 6.35 15.03
C GLY A 410 19.44 5.81 16.26
N GLY A 411 20.63 6.31 16.51
CA GLY A 411 21.33 5.97 17.74
C GLY A 411 22.83 6.12 17.69
N THR A 412 23.43 5.91 18.83
CA THR A 412 24.85 5.87 19.08
C THR A 412 25.26 4.46 19.54
N ASP A 413 26.52 4.25 19.92
CA ASP A 413 26.97 3.00 20.52
C ASP A 413 26.32 2.75 21.89
N ARG A 414 25.90 3.81 22.60
CA ARG A 414 25.31 3.73 23.93
C ARG A 414 23.79 3.59 23.91
N MET A 415 23.10 4.21 22.97
CA MET A 415 21.64 4.19 22.89
C MET A 415 21.20 4.11 21.44
N LYS A 416 20.25 3.22 21.17
CA LYS A 416 19.55 3.12 19.88
C LYS A 416 18.05 3.26 20.12
N TYR A 417 17.36 3.87 19.18
CA TYR A 417 15.93 4.10 19.30
C TYR A 417 15.18 3.90 17.99
N PHE A 418 13.98 3.35 18.10
CA PHE A 418 12.97 3.32 17.05
C PHE A 418 11.66 3.80 17.67
N ILE A 419 11.04 4.81 17.08
CA ILE A 419 9.76 5.36 17.49
C ILE A 419 8.85 5.39 16.27
N SER A 420 7.61 4.94 16.43
CA SER A 420 6.58 4.89 15.39
C SER A 420 5.27 5.48 15.91
N ALA A 421 4.58 6.18 15.03
CA ALA A 421 3.20 6.62 15.21
C ALA A 421 2.39 6.29 13.96
N GLY A 422 1.30 5.55 14.11
CA GLY A 422 0.44 5.07 13.03
C GLY A 422 -0.99 5.51 13.20
N PHE A 423 -1.65 5.77 12.08
CA PHE A 423 -3.09 6.01 11.97
C PHE A 423 -3.66 5.13 10.86
N PHE A 424 -4.77 4.48 11.14
CA PHE A 424 -5.51 3.66 10.19
C PHE A 424 -7.00 3.97 10.31
N ASN A 425 -7.67 4.07 9.16
CA ASN A 425 -9.12 4.20 9.09
C ASN A 425 -9.66 3.41 7.90
N GLN A 426 -10.72 2.64 8.14
CA GLN A 426 -11.44 1.85 7.14
C GLN A 426 -12.93 2.08 7.29
N GLY A 427 -13.59 2.48 6.20
CA GLY A 427 -15.04 2.66 6.15
C GLY A 427 -15.77 1.41 5.70
N GLY A 428 -17.01 1.27 6.15
CA GLY A 428 -17.90 0.19 5.75
C GLY A 428 -18.55 0.39 4.38
N MET A 429 -19.17 -0.67 3.89
CA MET A 429 -19.73 -0.77 2.55
C MET A 429 -21.23 -0.50 2.47
N TYR A 430 -21.93 -0.37 3.61
CA TYR A 430 -23.38 -0.20 3.60
C TYR A 430 -23.80 1.21 3.17
N LYS A 431 -24.91 1.30 2.44
CA LYS A 431 -25.60 2.55 2.06
C LYS A 431 -26.66 2.91 3.10
N TYR A 432 -27.05 4.18 3.10
CA TYR A 432 -28.21 4.68 3.88
C TYR A 432 -28.16 4.33 5.37
N THR A 433 -26.98 4.42 5.95
CA THR A 433 -26.70 3.99 7.32
C THR A 433 -26.86 5.11 8.36
N LYS A 434 -27.09 6.34 7.92
CA LYS A 434 -27.29 7.48 8.82
C LYS A 434 -28.72 7.53 9.32
N ILE A 435 -28.89 7.34 10.63
CA ILE A 435 -30.17 7.54 11.32
C ILE A 435 -30.43 9.04 11.49
N ASP A 436 -29.39 9.78 11.86
CA ASP A 436 -29.41 11.24 11.98
C ASP A 436 -28.00 11.82 11.71
N ARG A 437 -27.79 13.13 12.02
CA ARG A 437 -26.48 13.78 11.80
C ARG A 437 -25.34 13.17 12.60
N ASN A 438 -25.63 12.57 13.74
CA ASN A 438 -24.64 12.09 14.71
C ASN A 438 -24.54 10.57 14.75
N HIS A 439 -25.54 9.85 14.25
CA HIS A 439 -25.66 8.41 14.35
C HIS A 439 -25.56 7.76 12.98
N ASP A 440 -24.46 7.04 12.77
CA ASP A 440 -24.18 6.24 11.57
C ASP A 440 -23.97 4.79 12.00
N VAL A 441 -24.81 3.89 11.55
CA VAL A 441 -24.75 2.46 11.89
C VAL A 441 -23.82 1.66 10.99
N ASN A 442 -23.11 2.33 10.06
CA ASN A 442 -22.15 1.67 9.19
C ASN A 442 -20.96 1.10 9.98
N ALA A 443 -20.41 0.01 9.47
CA ALA A 443 -19.16 -0.52 10.00
C ALA A 443 -18.00 0.46 9.79
N SER A 444 -17.10 0.55 10.75
CA SER A 444 -15.84 1.29 10.61
C SER A 444 -14.79 0.75 11.56
N ASP A 445 -13.53 0.84 11.17
CA ASP A 445 -12.38 0.52 12.01
C ASP A 445 -11.41 1.69 12.00
N THR A 446 -11.11 2.23 13.17
CA THR A 446 -10.14 3.32 13.35
C THR A 446 -9.12 2.90 14.39
N ARG A 447 -7.84 2.93 14.01
CA ARG A 447 -6.72 2.53 14.87
C ARG A 447 -5.67 3.63 14.95
N TYR A 448 -5.13 3.81 16.16
CA TYR A 448 -3.95 4.61 16.43
C TYR A 448 -2.91 3.71 17.08
N ASN A 449 -1.74 3.65 16.50
CA ASN A 449 -0.62 2.87 17.01
C ASN A 449 0.50 3.80 17.43
N PHE A 450 1.11 3.50 18.56
CA PHE A 450 2.35 4.13 19.01
C PHE A 450 3.31 3.05 19.50
N ARG A 451 4.58 3.15 19.07
CA ARG A 451 5.63 2.24 19.53
C ARG A 451 6.92 3.00 19.79
N SER A 452 7.59 2.61 20.87
CA SER A 452 8.94 3.07 21.22
C SER A 452 9.79 1.88 21.62
N ASN A 453 10.84 1.58 20.88
CA ASN A 453 11.84 0.57 21.18
C ASN A 453 13.17 1.28 21.45
N LEU A 454 13.68 1.16 22.66
CA LEU A 454 14.90 1.78 23.15
C LEU A 454 15.87 0.71 23.63
N ASP A 455 17.07 0.68 23.08
CA ASP A 455 18.15 -0.22 23.49
C ASP A 455 19.28 0.62 24.09
N PHE A 456 19.68 0.30 25.32
CA PHE A 456 20.75 0.97 26.05
C PHE A 456 21.90 -0.01 26.29
N ASN A 457 23.09 0.33 25.84
CA ASN A 457 24.34 -0.33 26.26
C ASN A 457 24.88 0.43 27.47
N ILE A 458 24.56 -0.02 28.67
CA ILE A 458 24.95 0.64 29.93
C ILE A 458 26.44 0.43 30.19
N THR A 459 26.90 -0.81 30.06
CA THR A 459 28.31 -1.20 30.04
C THR A 459 28.59 -2.09 28.82
N GLN A 460 29.80 -2.63 28.70
CA GLN A 460 30.11 -3.60 27.64
C GLN A 460 29.33 -4.91 27.80
N ASP A 461 29.05 -5.30 29.04
CA ASP A 461 28.43 -6.57 29.41
C ASP A 461 27.00 -6.41 29.93
N PHE A 462 26.46 -5.19 30.02
CA PHE A 462 25.14 -4.92 30.53
C PHE A 462 24.31 -4.07 29.60
N LYS A 463 23.22 -4.63 29.11
CA LYS A 463 22.27 -4.00 28.21
C LYS A 463 20.88 -3.92 28.82
N ALA A 464 20.15 -2.86 28.55
CA ALA A 464 18.76 -2.70 28.89
C ALA A 464 17.96 -2.37 27.65
N THR A 465 16.85 -3.09 27.43
CA THR A 465 15.91 -2.83 26.35
C THR A 465 14.56 -2.45 26.95
N VAL A 466 14.03 -1.32 26.53
CA VAL A 466 12.70 -0.83 26.91
C VAL A 466 11.83 -0.79 25.67
N GLN A 467 10.73 -1.53 25.68
CA GLN A 467 9.76 -1.54 24.61
C GLN A 467 8.41 -1.11 25.15
N LEU A 468 7.84 -0.08 24.59
CA LEU A 468 6.50 0.42 24.89
C LEU A 468 5.69 0.45 23.60
N SER A 469 4.49 -0.13 23.63
CA SER A 469 3.55 0.02 22.52
C SER A 469 2.14 0.27 23.04
N THR A 470 1.44 1.16 22.38
CA THR A 470 0.03 1.48 22.66
C THR A 470 -0.75 1.35 21.36
N GLN A 471 -1.87 0.66 21.44
CA GLN A 471 -2.85 0.57 20.37
C GLN A 471 -4.21 1.02 20.90
N ILE A 472 -4.78 2.01 20.26
CA ILE A 472 -6.15 2.49 20.50
C ILE A 472 -6.97 2.05 19.31
N ASN A 473 -7.99 1.25 19.55
CA ASN A 473 -8.85 0.71 18.52
C ASN A 473 -10.30 1.10 18.77
N ASN A 474 -10.97 1.64 17.76
CA ASN A 474 -12.38 1.99 17.78
C ASN A 474 -13.06 1.30 16.60
N ILE A 475 -13.77 0.20 16.89
CA ILE A 475 -14.52 -0.59 15.90
C ILE A 475 -16.00 -0.32 16.10
N ARG A 476 -16.65 0.10 15.03
CA ARG A 476 -18.12 0.19 14.96
C ARG A 476 -18.65 -0.90 14.06
N THR A 477 -19.71 -1.56 14.50
CA THR A 477 -20.46 -2.55 13.72
C THR A 477 -21.96 -2.24 13.82
N PRO A 478 -22.77 -2.61 12.82
CA PRO A 478 -24.23 -2.58 12.96
C PRO A 478 -24.68 -3.32 14.23
N GLY A 479 -25.69 -2.83 14.91
CA GLY A 479 -26.17 -3.42 16.16
C GLY A 479 -26.68 -4.85 16.01
N ILE A 480 -27.23 -5.19 14.85
CA ILE A 480 -27.61 -6.56 14.49
C ILE A 480 -26.39 -7.48 14.25
N GLY A 481 -25.19 -6.90 14.01
CA GLY A 481 -24.00 -7.64 13.59
C GLY A 481 -23.95 -7.88 12.08
N ASN A 482 -22.72 -7.94 11.53
CA ASN A 482 -22.54 -8.06 10.06
C ASN A 482 -23.06 -9.41 9.52
N SER A 483 -22.84 -10.51 10.23
CA SER A 483 -23.26 -11.84 9.78
C SER A 483 -24.78 -11.98 9.72
N GLU A 484 -25.49 -11.48 10.74
CA GLU A 484 -26.95 -11.55 10.77
C GLU A 484 -27.57 -10.60 9.75
N LEU A 485 -27.04 -9.37 9.63
CA LEU A 485 -27.49 -8.45 8.57
C LEU A 485 -27.31 -9.05 7.17
N TRP A 486 -26.19 -9.75 6.93
CA TRP A 486 -25.97 -10.41 5.65
C TRP A 486 -26.94 -11.55 5.39
N LYS A 487 -27.29 -12.28 6.44
CA LYS A 487 -28.33 -13.32 6.39
C LYS A 487 -29.69 -12.71 6.03
N GLU A 488 -30.10 -11.62 6.69
CA GLU A 488 -31.33 -10.87 6.37
C GLU A 488 -31.34 -10.43 4.90
N ILE A 489 -30.26 -9.82 4.41
CA ILE A 489 -30.13 -9.40 3.00
C ILE A 489 -30.26 -10.59 2.04
N SER A 490 -29.72 -11.77 2.43
CA SER A 490 -29.70 -12.96 1.58
C SER A 490 -31.05 -13.72 1.57
N TRP A 491 -31.80 -13.58 2.63
CA TRP A 491 -33.11 -14.25 2.76
C TRP A 491 -34.26 -13.39 2.28
N ALA A 492 -34.10 -12.06 2.27
CA ALA A 492 -35.13 -11.17 1.79
C ALA A 492 -35.48 -11.44 0.32
N THR A 493 -36.72 -11.74 0.06
CA THR A 493 -37.17 -12.00 -1.31
C THR A 493 -37.20 -10.72 -2.14
N PRO A 494 -36.98 -10.79 -3.45
CA PRO A 494 -36.98 -9.59 -4.30
C PRO A 494 -38.35 -8.93 -4.42
N LEU A 495 -39.42 -9.67 -4.12
CA LEU A 495 -40.81 -9.21 -4.23
C LEU A 495 -41.44 -8.77 -2.89
N GLY A 496 -40.74 -8.98 -1.76
CA GLY A 496 -41.31 -8.72 -0.44
C GLY A 496 -41.56 -7.24 -0.16
N THR A 497 -40.68 -6.34 -0.61
CA THR A 497 -40.83 -4.90 -0.42
C THR A 497 -39.92 -4.11 -1.38
N PRO A 498 -40.31 -2.89 -1.81
CA PRO A 498 -39.43 -1.99 -2.53
C PRO A 498 -38.30 -1.45 -1.62
N GLY A 499 -38.31 -1.73 -0.32
CA GLY A 499 -37.35 -1.32 0.67
C GLY A 499 -37.65 0.06 1.24
N MET A 500 -37.25 1.13 0.53
CA MET A 500 -37.41 2.51 0.96
C MET A 500 -38.04 3.34 -0.16
N VAL A 501 -39.13 4.03 0.15
CA VAL A 501 -39.84 4.95 -0.76
C VAL A 501 -39.92 6.31 -0.07
N ASP A 502 -39.48 7.38 -0.75
CA ASP A 502 -39.46 8.75 -0.23
C ASP A 502 -38.79 8.88 1.16
N GLY A 503 -37.73 8.11 1.37
CA GLY A 503 -36.96 8.10 2.63
C GLY A 503 -37.67 7.38 3.79
N LYS A 504 -38.78 6.71 3.54
CA LYS A 504 -39.52 5.92 4.52
C LYS A 504 -39.37 4.44 4.22
N LEU A 505 -39.22 3.63 5.26
CA LEU A 505 -39.26 2.18 5.15
C LEU A 505 -40.67 1.73 4.78
N VAL A 506 -40.75 0.87 3.76
CA VAL A 506 -42.01 0.34 3.26
C VAL A 506 -42.08 -1.17 3.52
N ARG A 507 -43.23 -1.64 3.95
CA ARG A 507 -43.57 -3.04 4.10
C ARG A 507 -44.85 -3.31 3.30
N LEU A 508 -44.86 -4.41 2.57
CA LEU A 508 -46.07 -4.85 1.86
C LEU A 508 -46.80 -5.90 2.72
N GLU A 509 -48.11 -5.74 2.87
CA GLU A 509 -48.97 -6.75 3.49
C GLU A 509 -49.11 -7.95 2.56
N ASN A 510 -49.21 -9.14 3.15
CA ASN A 510 -49.43 -10.40 2.44
C ASN A 510 -48.32 -10.88 1.50
N THR A 511 -47.10 -10.45 1.72
CA THR A 511 -45.94 -11.00 1.01
C THR A 511 -45.44 -12.30 1.67
N ILE A 512 -44.59 -13.05 0.94
CA ILE A 512 -44.01 -14.30 1.45
C ILE A 512 -43.00 -13.98 2.57
N ASP A 513 -42.43 -12.82 2.50
CA ASP A 513 -41.37 -12.33 3.41
C ASP A 513 -41.75 -10.92 3.87
N ASP A 514 -41.96 -10.79 5.16
CA ASP A 514 -42.37 -9.55 5.80
C ASP A 514 -41.21 -8.67 6.21
N GLU A 515 -39.96 -9.14 6.05
CA GLU A 515 -38.79 -8.46 6.59
C GLU A 515 -38.18 -7.50 5.58
N ASN A 516 -37.93 -6.29 6.05
CA ASN A 516 -37.16 -5.29 5.33
C ASN A 516 -35.76 -5.18 5.95
N PRO A 517 -34.71 -5.65 5.28
CA PRO A 517 -33.34 -5.65 5.85
C PRO A 517 -32.88 -4.27 6.31
N TRP A 518 -33.38 -3.17 5.72
CA TRP A 518 -33.10 -1.83 6.23
C TRP A 518 -33.70 -1.55 7.59
N GLN A 519 -34.86 -2.15 7.91
CA GLN A 519 -35.42 -2.05 9.24
C GLN A 519 -34.51 -2.73 10.26
N ALA A 520 -33.99 -3.91 9.92
CA ALA A 520 -33.03 -4.61 10.75
C ALA A 520 -31.73 -3.78 10.96
N LEU A 521 -31.21 -3.16 9.91
CA LEU A 521 -30.01 -2.31 9.99
C LEU A 521 -30.25 -1.05 10.86
N LEU A 522 -31.34 -0.32 10.60
CA LEU A 522 -31.53 1.02 11.18
C LEU A 522 -32.09 0.97 12.61
N ASN A 523 -32.98 -0.01 12.91
CA ASN A 523 -33.63 -0.09 14.22
C ASN A 523 -32.76 -0.71 15.31
N ASN A 524 -31.75 -1.52 14.94
CA ASN A 524 -30.85 -2.15 15.91
C ASN A 524 -29.69 -1.25 16.35
N GLY A 525 -29.57 -0.03 15.78
CA GLY A 525 -28.49 0.89 16.13
C GLY A 525 -27.10 0.36 15.75
N TYR A 526 -26.11 0.64 16.59
CA TYR A 526 -24.71 0.19 16.37
C TYR A 526 -24.04 -0.21 17.68
N ASN A 527 -23.08 -1.13 17.57
CA ASN A 527 -22.14 -1.45 18.62
C ASN A 527 -20.84 -0.69 18.39
N ASN A 528 -20.29 -0.07 19.42
CA ASN A 528 -19.01 0.61 19.37
C ASN A 528 -18.07 -0.03 20.39
N THR A 529 -17.05 -0.72 19.90
CA THR A 529 -16.01 -1.35 20.72
C THR A 529 -14.80 -0.44 20.76
N TYR A 530 -14.50 0.08 21.93
CA TYR A 530 -13.33 0.90 22.20
C TYR A 530 -12.34 0.11 23.04
N ALA A 531 -11.19 -0.20 22.47
CA ALA A 531 -10.16 -1.00 23.14
C ALA A 531 -8.82 -0.25 23.16
N ASN A 532 -8.23 -0.16 24.34
CA ASN A 532 -6.88 0.35 24.55
C ASN A 532 -5.98 -0.79 25.02
N THR A 533 -4.93 -1.07 24.26
CA THR A 533 -3.93 -2.07 24.60
C THR A 533 -2.60 -1.38 24.82
N ILE A 534 -2.05 -1.50 26.03
CA ILE A 534 -0.72 -1.00 26.36
C ILE A 534 0.17 -2.18 26.68
N ASN A 535 1.29 -2.29 25.97
CA ASN A 535 2.30 -3.30 26.22
C ASN A 535 3.61 -2.64 26.61
N SER A 536 4.18 -3.09 27.69
CA SER A 536 5.50 -2.66 28.18
C SER A 536 6.37 -3.89 28.41
N THR A 537 7.59 -3.85 27.90
CA THR A 537 8.60 -4.89 28.12
C THR A 537 9.90 -4.22 28.55
N LEU A 538 10.45 -4.69 29.63
CA LEU A 538 11.77 -4.31 30.13
C LEU A 538 12.63 -5.58 30.16
N ARG A 539 13.76 -5.55 29.46
CA ARG A 539 14.70 -6.66 29.39
C ARG A 539 16.09 -6.18 29.81
N PHE A 540 16.76 -7.02 30.53
CA PHE A 540 18.17 -6.87 30.93
C PHE A 540 18.95 -8.08 30.40
N ASP A 541 20.02 -7.83 29.69
CA ASP A 541 20.89 -8.84 29.09
C ASP A 541 22.34 -8.60 29.52
#